data_cdc1b8fa191c44e96b8af95b47aa4f57
#
_entry.id   cdc1b8fa191c44e96b8af95b47aa4f57
#
_cell.length_a   1.000
_cell.length_b   1.000
_cell.length_c   1.000
_cell.angle_alpha   90.00
_cell.angle_beta   90.00
_cell.angle_gamma   90.00
#
_symmetry.space_group_name_H-M   'P 1'
#
loop_
_entity.id
_entity.type
_entity.pdbx_description
1 polymer ?
#
loop_
_entity_poly.entity_id
_entity_poly.type
_entity_poly.pdbx_seq_one_letter_code
_entity_poly.pdbx_strand_id
1 'polypeptide(L)'
;MLMAPLALPLGSALAQTGGSGKMVLCIHQNTSRAAGYRKSLEGWAKAGIKNVELTDTMLDDFLKTDTLPAAKRVVTDLGLTPVSSAAVLPDIWIPGPARAASLETWKKRCEQFSTIGLQKIYCPSVTNRRVTAEDMKATPDCLRESGEIAKQFNLTSMIEFARTSTHIATLATSLRLIREAAHPNVRPMLDFFHFWSGMSKFEDLDTIRPGEIAHVHFQDILDTPREIIDNNGRVIPGDGKAPIVAILKKLAEKQYQGALSVELFLMELTQGDPFDVATRIKSKAEAVMRQAGVL
;
A
#
# COMPACT_ATOMS: atom_id res chain seq x y z
N MET A 1 -62.97 -26.03 24.99
CA MET A 1 -61.96 -24.97 25.03
C MET A 1 -60.85 -25.33 24.05
N LEU A 2 -60.93 -24.80 22.80
CA LEU A 2 -59.93 -25.06 21.77
C LEU A 2 -58.86 -23.97 21.91
N MET A 3 -57.60 -24.36 22.06
CA MET A 3 -56.45 -23.46 21.97
C MET A 3 -55.99 -23.39 20.53
N ALA A 4 -55.95 -22.17 19.98
CA ALA A 4 -55.38 -21.89 18.68
C ALA A 4 -53.82 -21.77 18.77
N PRO A 5 -53.06 -22.16 17.76
CA PRO A 5 -51.64 -22.00 17.78
C PRO A 5 -51.24 -20.58 17.40
N LEU A 6 -50.31 -19.97 18.21
CA LEU A 6 -49.64 -18.74 17.89
C LEU A 6 -48.69 -18.94 16.71
N ALA A 7 -48.92 -18.23 15.64
CA ALA A 7 -47.95 -18.09 14.55
C ALA A 7 -46.88 -17.06 14.92
N LEU A 8 -45.62 -17.45 14.96
CA LEU A 8 -44.48 -16.54 15.04
C LEU A 8 -44.22 -15.92 13.66
N PRO A 9 -43.93 -14.62 13.58
CA PRO A 9 -43.60 -14.01 12.31
C PRO A 9 -42.20 -14.46 11.87
N LEU A 10 -42.08 -14.97 10.64
CA LEU A 10 -40.84 -15.16 9.92
C LEU A 10 -40.16 -13.81 9.74
N GLY A 11 -39.09 -13.56 10.49
CA GLY A 11 -38.24 -12.42 10.29
C GLY A 11 -37.58 -12.48 8.92
N SER A 12 -37.92 -11.54 8.06
CA SER A 12 -37.25 -11.28 6.79
C SER A 12 -35.79 -10.96 7.09
N ALA A 13 -34.89 -11.89 6.74
CA ALA A 13 -33.47 -11.59 6.67
C ALA A 13 -33.27 -10.55 5.56
N LEU A 14 -33.13 -9.29 5.98
CA LEU A 14 -32.64 -8.23 5.10
C LEU A 14 -31.24 -8.66 4.67
N ALA A 15 -31.11 -9.04 3.40
CA ALA A 15 -29.82 -9.14 2.74
C ALA A 15 -29.15 -7.75 2.90
N GLN A 16 -28.11 -7.69 3.73
CA GLN A 16 -27.23 -6.55 3.74
C GLN A 16 -26.62 -6.43 2.35
N THR A 17 -27.14 -5.51 1.55
CA THR A 17 -26.48 -5.02 0.37
C THR A 17 -25.19 -4.38 0.87
N GLY A 18 -24.08 -5.07 0.71
CA GLY A 18 -22.76 -4.56 1.03
C GLY A 18 -22.58 -3.22 0.30
N GLY A 19 -22.59 -2.12 1.05
CA GLY A 19 -22.31 -0.81 0.50
C GLY A 19 -20.93 -0.87 -0.16
N SER A 20 -20.84 -0.55 -1.46
CA SER A 20 -19.57 -0.41 -2.16
C SER A 20 -18.76 0.67 -1.45
N GLY A 21 -17.72 0.27 -0.71
CA GLY A 21 -16.84 1.21 -0.04
C GLY A 21 -16.15 2.08 -1.08
N LYS A 22 -16.25 3.40 -0.95
CA LYS A 22 -15.56 4.33 -1.83
C LYS A 22 -14.07 4.28 -1.54
N MET A 23 -13.28 4.01 -2.58
CA MET A 23 -11.83 4.11 -2.56
C MET A 23 -11.41 5.43 -3.21
N VAL A 24 -10.23 5.94 -2.86
CA VAL A 24 -9.74 7.21 -3.39
C VAL A 24 -8.45 7.00 -4.18
N LEU A 25 -8.33 7.70 -5.31
CA LEU A 25 -7.10 7.67 -6.11
C LEU A 25 -5.96 8.38 -5.38
N CYS A 26 -4.79 7.77 -5.40
CA CYS A 26 -3.52 8.26 -4.90
C CYS A 26 -2.42 8.02 -5.94
N ILE A 27 -1.36 8.81 -5.92
CA ILE A 27 -0.15 8.54 -6.72
C ILE A 27 1.06 8.46 -5.78
N HIS A 28 1.90 7.47 -6.03
CA HIS A 28 3.16 7.25 -5.34
C HIS A 28 4.30 8.02 -6.00
N GLN A 29 5.16 8.68 -5.21
CA GLN A 29 6.19 9.59 -5.73
C GLN A 29 7.21 8.95 -6.68
N ASN A 30 7.44 7.64 -6.62
CA ASN A 30 8.28 6.95 -7.60
C ASN A 30 7.81 7.20 -9.04
N THR A 31 6.52 7.37 -9.27
CA THR A 31 5.90 7.58 -10.59
C THR A 31 6.38 8.87 -11.30
N SER A 32 6.86 9.86 -10.56
CA SER A 32 7.44 11.12 -11.11
C SER A 32 8.79 11.44 -10.45
N ARG A 33 9.60 10.42 -10.18
CA ARG A 33 10.82 10.53 -9.36
C ARG A 33 11.81 11.56 -9.88
N ALA A 34 12.00 11.69 -11.20
CA ALA A 34 12.96 12.62 -11.77
C ALA A 34 12.60 14.10 -11.53
N ALA A 35 11.31 14.40 -11.27
CA ALA A 35 10.87 15.75 -10.96
C ALA A 35 11.24 16.21 -9.53
N GLY A 36 11.58 15.27 -8.64
CA GLY A 36 11.88 15.56 -7.25
C GLY A 36 10.64 15.85 -6.41
N TYR A 37 10.84 15.98 -5.09
CA TYR A 37 9.78 16.07 -4.08
C TYR A 37 8.74 17.16 -4.38
N ARG A 38 9.17 18.41 -4.59
CA ARG A 38 8.28 19.56 -4.77
C ARG A 38 7.55 19.52 -6.12
N LYS A 39 8.29 19.37 -7.23
CA LYS A 39 7.70 19.46 -8.57
C LYS A 39 6.73 18.32 -8.88
N SER A 40 6.98 17.10 -8.36
CA SER A 40 6.03 16.01 -8.50
C SER A 40 4.68 16.36 -7.86
N LEU A 41 4.69 16.88 -6.63
CA LEU A 41 3.48 17.26 -5.89
C LEU A 41 2.75 18.46 -6.53
N GLU A 42 3.48 19.48 -6.99
CA GLU A 42 2.92 20.64 -7.69
C GLU A 42 2.19 20.22 -8.99
N GLY A 43 2.83 19.39 -9.81
CA GLY A 43 2.22 18.86 -11.03
C GLY A 43 0.96 18.03 -10.77
N TRP A 44 1.01 17.18 -9.76
CA TRP A 44 -0.13 16.34 -9.39
C TRP A 44 -1.30 17.14 -8.81
N ALA A 45 -1.03 18.12 -7.94
CA ALA A 45 -2.07 19.03 -7.43
C ALA A 45 -2.75 19.78 -8.57
N LYS A 46 -1.97 20.29 -9.56
CA LYS A 46 -2.50 20.94 -10.75
C LYS A 46 -3.37 20.01 -11.60
N ALA A 47 -3.04 18.70 -11.69
CA ALA A 47 -3.85 17.69 -12.37
C ALA A 47 -5.11 17.28 -11.56
N GLY A 48 -5.29 17.84 -10.36
CA GLY A 48 -6.43 17.56 -9.48
C GLY A 48 -6.30 16.26 -8.71
N ILE A 49 -5.10 15.73 -8.52
CA ILE A 49 -4.83 14.66 -7.54
C ILE A 49 -4.92 15.27 -6.14
N LYS A 50 -5.54 14.54 -5.22
CA LYS A 50 -5.71 14.99 -3.82
C LYS A 50 -4.91 14.17 -2.84
N ASN A 51 -4.74 12.87 -3.10
CA ASN A 51 -4.05 11.97 -2.18
C ASN A 51 -2.70 11.58 -2.79
N VAL A 52 -1.66 11.61 -1.97
CA VAL A 52 -0.28 11.38 -2.40
C VAL A 52 0.43 10.43 -1.45
N GLU A 53 1.30 9.61 -2.00
CA GLU A 53 2.18 8.75 -1.25
C GLU A 53 3.62 9.20 -1.43
N LEU A 54 4.31 9.41 -0.31
CA LEU A 54 5.66 9.98 -0.29
C LEU A 54 6.73 8.88 -0.30
N THR A 55 7.97 9.24 -0.61
CA THR A 55 9.11 8.33 -0.52
C THR A 55 10.23 8.93 0.33
N ASP A 56 10.93 8.07 1.05
CA ASP A 56 12.08 8.44 1.86
C ASP A 56 13.21 9.04 1.04
N THR A 57 13.50 8.47 -0.14
CA THR A 57 14.59 8.92 -1.01
C THR A 57 14.37 10.33 -1.55
N MET A 58 13.14 10.64 -1.99
CA MET A 58 12.82 11.99 -2.48
C MET A 58 12.75 13.00 -1.34
N LEU A 59 12.32 12.60 -0.16
CA LEU A 59 12.39 13.44 1.04
C LEU A 59 13.84 13.71 1.42
N ASP A 60 14.72 12.70 1.43
CA ASP A 60 16.15 12.89 1.71
C ASP A 60 16.81 13.86 0.74
N ASP A 61 16.51 13.73 -0.56
CA ASP A 61 17.04 14.66 -1.57
C ASP A 61 16.54 16.09 -1.34
N PHE A 62 15.27 16.26 -0.99
CA PHE A 62 14.71 17.56 -0.64
C PHE A 62 15.37 18.18 0.59
N LEU A 63 15.63 17.38 1.61
CA LEU A 63 16.24 17.82 2.87
C LEU A 63 17.73 18.15 2.75
N LYS A 64 18.39 17.89 1.64
CA LYS A 64 19.76 18.37 1.37
C LYS A 64 19.84 19.89 1.19
N THR A 65 18.76 20.51 0.75
CA THR A 65 18.69 21.93 0.41
C THR A 65 17.58 22.68 1.13
N ASP A 66 16.69 21.96 1.83
CA ASP A 66 15.52 22.52 2.51
C ASP A 66 15.26 21.81 3.84
N THR A 67 14.19 22.13 4.54
CA THR A 67 13.88 21.65 5.89
C THR A 67 12.63 20.77 5.92
N LEU A 68 12.48 19.95 6.98
CA LEU A 68 11.28 19.12 7.19
C LEU A 68 10.00 19.97 7.32
N PRO A 69 9.98 21.13 8.03
CA PRO A 69 8.82 22.03 7.99
C PRO A 69 8.50 22.53 6.58
N ALA A 70 9.49 22.77 5.73
CA ALA A 70 9.25 23.16 4.33
C ALA A 70 8.66 21.99 3.52
N ALA A 71 9.12 20.76 3.73
CA ALA A 71 8.50 19.58 3.11
C ALA A 71 7.02 19.45 3.48
N LYS A 72 6.68 19.65 4.76
CA LYS A 72 5.28 19.71 5.21
C LYS A 72 4.49 20.80 4.50
N ARG A 73 5.03 22.02 4.43
CA ARG A 73 4.35 23.14 3.76
C ARG A 73 4.06 22.86 2.29
N VAL A 74 4.97 22.20 1.55
CA VAL A 74 4.69 21.80 0.16
C VAL A 74 3.40 20.99 0.07
N VAL A 75 3.19 20.03 0.96
CA VAL A 75 1.97 19.20 0.97
C VAL A 75 0.73 20.03 1.36
N THR A 76 0.84 20.82 2.43
CA THR A 76 -0.32 21.56 2.98
C THR A 76 -0.74 22.72 2.08
N ASP A 77 0.21 23.49 1.53
CA ASP A 77 -0.08 24.67 0.70
C ASP A 77 -0.71 24.26 -0.65
N LEU A 78 -0.40 23.06 -1.13
CA LEU A 78 -1.03 22.47 -2.32
C LEU A 78 -2.39 21.80 -2.03
N GLY A 79 -2.83 21.77 -0.78
CA GLY A 79 -4.09 21.12 -0.37
C GLY A 79 -4.08 19.60 -0.60
N LEU A 80 -2.91 18.97 -0.50
CA LEU A 80 -2.73 17.54 -0.67
C LEU A 80 -2.89 16.79 0.66
N THR A 81 -3.38 15.56 0.58
CA THR A 81 -3.47 14.64 1.72
C THR A 81 -2.39 13.57 1.59
N PRO A 82 -1.36 13.56 2.44
CA PRO A 82 -0.35 12.50 2.42
C PRO A 82 -0.93 11.27 3.12
N VAL A 83 -1.04 10.14 2.40
CA VAL A 83 -1.76 8.94 2.90
C VAL A 83 -0.82 7.86 3.44
N SER A 84 0.38 7.74 2.89
CA SER A 84 1.39 6.75 3.24
C SER A 84 2.77 7.19 2.79
N SER A 85 3.80 6.50 3.26
CA SER A 85 5.16 6.66 2.77
C SER A 85 5.94 5.36 2.78
N ALA A 86 6.84 5.21 1.80
CA ALA A 86 7.86 4.17 1.78
C ALA A 86 9.02 4.48 2.73
N ALA A 87 9.56 3.44 3.36
CA ALA A 87 10.89 3.43 3.95
C ALA A 87 11.55 2.08 3.61
N VAL A 88 12.43 2.09 2.61
CA VAL A 88 13.06 0.86 2.13
C VAL A 88 14.27 0.53 3.01
N LEU A 89 14.14 -0.46 3.88
CA LEU A 89 15.14 -0.83 4.87
C LEU A 89 15.51 -2.32 4.77
N PRO A 90 16.82 -2.67 4.80
CA PRO A 90 17.23 -4.06 4.73
C PRO A 90 16.85 -4.81 6.02
N ASP A 91 16.31 -6.02 5.85
CA ASP A 91 16.08 -7.01 6.91
C ASP A 91 15.42 -6.51 8.21
N ILE A 92 14.57 -5.48 8.14
CA ILE A 92 13.86 -4.97 9.32
C ILE A 92 12.90 -6.01 9.92
N TRP A 93 12.36 -6.90 9.08
CA TRP A 93 11.35 -7.91 9.44
C TRP A 93 11.94 -9.25 9.92
N ILE A 94 13.25 -9.37 9.98
CA ILE A 94 13.93 -10.63 10.22
C ILE A 94 15.16 -10.40 11.10
N PRO A 95 15.51 -11.30 12.05
CA PRO A 95 16.73 -11.18 12.83
C PRO A 95 17.97 -11.13 11.94
N GLY A 96 18.95 -10.32 12.31
CA GLY A 96 20.21 -10.23 11.57
C GLY A 96 21.04 -8.99 11.92
N PRO A 97 22.28 -8.92 11.44
CA PRO A 97 23.21 -7.84 11.81
C PRO A 97 22.77 -6.46 11.30
N ALA A 98 22.05 -6.39 10.17
CA ALA A 98 21.54 -5.12 9.62
C ALA A 98 20.34 -4.56 10.38
N ARG A 99 19.62 -5.39 11.15
CA ARG A 99 18.34 -5.03 11.74
C ARG A 99 18.42 -3.86 12.72
N ALA A 100 19.43 -3.79 13.57
CA ALA A 100 19.58 -2.71 14.55
C ALA A 100 19.65 -1.33 13.85
N ALA A 101 20.49 -1.20 12.82
CA ALA A 101 20.59 0.03 12.03
C ALA A 101 19.30 0.35 11.27
N SER A 102 18.60 -0.67 10.78
CA SER A 102 17.29 -0.51 10.12
C SER A 102 16.22 -0.01 11.10
N LEU A 103 16.21 -0.47 12.36
CA LEU A 103 15.27 0.02 13.37
C LEU A 103 15.53 1.48 13.78
N GLU A 104 16.81 1.89 13.91
CA GLU A 104 17.15 3.30 14.14
C GLU A 104 16.69 4.18 12.97
N THR A 105 16.91 3.73 11.74
CA THR A 105 16.43 4.44 10.55
C THR A 105 14.90 4.45 10.51
N TRP A 106 14.24 3.34 10.86
CA TRP A 106 12.78 3.27 10.94
C TRP A 106 12.20 4.29 11.90
N LYS A 107 12.78 4.40 13.10
CA LYS A 107 12.38 5.41 14.09
C LYS A 107 12.49 6.82 13.54
N LYS A 108 13.64 7.15 12.90
CA LYS A 108 13.83 8.44 12.23
C LYS A 108 12.78 8.70 11.16
N ARG A 109 12.45 7.70 10.32
CA ARG A 109 11.41 7.83 9.29
C ARG A 109 10.03 8.03 9.89
N CYS A 110 9.70 7.32 10.95
CA CYS A 110 8.44 7.51 11.69
C CYS A 110 8.32 8.96 12.20
N GLU A 111 9.36 9.53 12.79
CA GLU A 111 9.39 10.92 13.24
C GLU A 111 9.19 11.90 12.07
N GLN A 112 9.96 11.74 11.00
CA GLN A 112 9.89 12.61 9.82
C GLN A 112 8.51 12.60 9.18
N PHE A 113 7.95 11.42 8.92
CA PHE A 113 6.67 11.30 8.24
C PHE A 113 5.48 11.69 9.11
N SER A 114 5.52 11.41 10.41
CA SER A 114 4.49 11.91 11.34
C SER A 114 4.50 13.44 11.40
N THR A 115 5.68 14.07 11.35
CA THR A 115 5.82 15.54 11.30
C THR A 115 5.19 16.13 10.04
N ILE A 116 5.31 15.46 8.89
CA ILE A 116 4.65 15.86 7.64
C ILE A 116 3.13 15.70 7.72
N GLY A 117 2.63 14.79 8.56
CA GLY A 117 1.20 14.55 8.79
C GLY A 117 0.70 13.20 8.30
N LEU A 118 1.60 12.26 7.98
CA LEU A 118 1.22 10.90 7.63
C LEU A 118 0.70 10.13 8.85
N GLN A 119 -0.11 9.11 8.56
CA GLN A 119 -0.60 8.15 9.56
C GLN A 119 -0.17 6.71 9.26
N LYS A 120 0.51 6.48 8.15
CA LYS A 120 0.94 5.16 7.69
C LYS A 120 2.34 5.24 7.11
N ILE A 121 3.13 4.20 7.35
CA ILE A 121 4.46 4.01 6.80
C ILE A 121 4.63 2.54 6.47
N TYR A 122 5.25 2.23 5.33
CA TYR A 122 5.53 0.84 4.98
C TYR A 122 7.01 0.60 4.68
N CYS A 123 7.41 -0.65 4.86
CA CYS A 123 8.68 -1.16 4.37
C CYS A 123 8.44 -2.43 3.55
N PRO A 124 8.94 -2.51 2.31
CA PRO A 124 8.88 -3.74 1.53
C PRO A 124 9.77 -4.81 2.14
N SER A 125 9.38 -6.07 1.96
CA SER A 125 10.23 -7.21 2.31
C SER A 125 11.29 -7.40 1.23
N VAL A 126 12.47 -6.80 1.45
CA VAL A 126 13.59 -6.83 0.48
C VAL A 126 14.67 -7.86 0.84
N THR A 127 14.37 -8.80 1.75
CA THR A 127 15.28 -9.88 2.13
C THR A 127 15.60 -10.77 0.94
N ASN A 128 16.90 -10.98 0.68
CA ASN A 128 17.40 -11.80 -0.44
C ASN A 128 18.39 -12.91 0.00
N ARG A 129 18.64 -13.02 1.32
CA ARG A 129 19.45 -14.10 1.91
C ARG A 129 18.62 -15.37 2.12
N ARG A 130 19.29 -16.48 2.36
CA ARG A 130 18.58 -17.71 2.81
C ARG A 130 17.87 -17.46 4.14
N VAL A 131 16.59 -17.79 4.19
CA VAL A 131 15.73 -17.70 5.36
C VAL A 131 15.55 -19.09 5.97
N THR A 132 15.63 -19.20 7.30
CA THR A 132 15.47 -20.44 8.06
C THR A 132 14.09 -20.52 8.74
N ALA A 133 13.77 -21.68 9.31
CA ALA A 133 12.54 -21.84 10.09
C ALA A 133 12.57 -20.95 11.36
N GLU A 134 13.75 -20.78 11.97
CA GLU A 134 13.98 -19.93 13.15
C GLU A 134 13.75 -18.46 12.81
N ASP A 135 14.21 -18.01 11.63
CA ASP A 135 13.94 -16.67 11.12
C ASP A 135 12.42 -16.42 11.00
N MET A 136 11.70 -17.36 10.39
CA MET A 136 10.24 -17.26 10.25
C MET A 136 9.53 -17.23 11.59
N LYS A 137 10.00 -18.00 12.57
CA LYS A 137 9.45 -18.03 13.93
C LYS A 137 9.69 -16.72 14.68
N ALA A 138 10.83 -16.06 14.45
CA ALA A 138 11.17 -14.79 15.09
C ALA A 138 10.51 -13.56 14.43
N THR A 139 10.01 -13.69 13.21
CA THR A 139 9.42 -12.57 12.45
C THR A 139 8.27 -11.86 13.20
N PRO A 140 7.31 -12.54 13.85
CA PRO A 140 6.25 -11.85 14.60
C PRO A 140 6.78 -10.92 15.69
N ASP A 141 7.89 -11.26 16.36
CA ASP A 141 8.53 -10.39 17.34
C ASP A 141 9.17 -9.16 16.67
N CYS A 142 9.82 -9.36 15.53
CA CYS A 142 10.37 -8.25 14.74
C CYS A 142 9.27 -7.28 14.29
N LEU A 143 8.11 -7.80 13.92
CA LEU A 143 6.94 -7.01 13.53
C LEU A 143 6.38 -6.21 14.72
N ARG A 144 6.26 -6.82 15.89
CA ARG A 144 5.81 -6.15 17.12
C ARG A 144 6.72 -4.97 17.47
N GLU A 145 8.03 -5.17 17.42
CA GLU A 145 8.98 -4.12 17.74
C GLU A 145 8.90 -2.92 16.79
N SER A 146 8.77 -3.16 15.47
CA SER A 146 8.56 -2.08 14.49
C SER A 146 7.22 -1.37 14.71
N GLY A 147 6.18 -2.11 15.10
CA GLY A 147 4.86 -1.58 15.45
C GLY A 147 4.89 -0.70 16.70
N GLU A 148 5.61 -1.10 17.74
CA GLU A 148 5.78 -0.29 18.96
C GLU A 148 6.56 1.00 18.68
N ILE A 149 7.55 0.98 17.77
CA ILE A 149 8.23 2.20 17.33
C ILE A 149 7.27 3.12 16.58
N ALA A 150 6.52 2.60 15.59
CA ALA A 150 5.59 3.40 14.80
C ALA A 150 4.47 4.01 15.66
N LYS A 151 3.99 3.27 16.65
CA LYS A 151 2.97 3.71 17.60
C LYS A 151 3.38 4.96 18.38
N GLN A 152 4.66 5.12 18.73
CA GLN A 152 5.17 6.31 19.44
C GLN A 152 4.95 7.60 18.63
N PHE A 153 4.82 7.48 17.31
CA PHE A 153 4.59 8.57 16.37
C PHE A 153 3.18 8.60 15.81
N ASN A 154 2.23 7.84 16.38
CA ASN A 154 0.86 7.68 15.90
C ASN A 154 0.77 7.14 14.45
N LEU A 155 1.73 6.29 14.04
CA LEU A 155 1.76 5.67 12.72
C LEU A 155 1.34 4.21 12.76
N THR A 156 0.74 3.75 11.68
CA THR A 156 0.58 2.33 11.37
C THR A 156 1.78 1.87 10.57
N SER A 157 2.51 0.87 11.08
CA SER A 157 3.56 0.14 10.38
C SER A 157 2.94 -0.85 9.41
N MET A 158 3.34 -0.81 8.14
CA MET A 158 2.81 -1.74 7.14
C MET A 158 3.94 -2.55 6.50
N ILE A 159 3.61 -3.78 6.14
CA ILE A 159 4.50 -4.64 5.37
C ILE A 159 3.98 -4.76 3.97
N GLU A 160 4.83 -4.48 3.01
CA GLU A 160 4.64 -4.88 1.63
C GLU A 160 5.35 -6.22 1.39
N PHE A 161 4.59 -7.28 1.10
CA PHE A 161 5.22 -8.51 0.61
C PHE A 161 5.76 -8.27 -0.81
N ALA A 162 6.94 -8.79 -1.10
CA ALA A 162 7.58 -8.58 -2.40
C ALA A 162 7.89 -9.89 -3.10
N ARG A 163 7.45 -10.05 -4.35
CA ARG A 163 7.60 -11.28 -5.14
C ARG A 163 9.02 -11.83 -5.22
N THR A 164 10.01 -10.98 -5.07
CA THR A 164 11.44 -11.33 -5.13
C THR A 164 12.05 -11.59 -3.76
N SER A 165 11.31 -11.35 -2.67
CA SER A 165 11.80 -11.62 -1.32
C SER A 165 11.94 -13.12 -1.06
N THR A 166 13.00 -13.52 -0.38
CA THR A 166 13.16 -14.88 0.15
C THR A 166 12.44 -15.07 1.51
N HIS A 167 11.84 -14.01 2.06
CA HIS A 167 11.20 -13.99 3.38
C HIS A 167 9.68 -13.86 3.26
N ILE A 168 9.15 -12.66 3.07
CA ILE A 168 7.72 -12.41 2.94
C ILE A 168 7.40 -12.09 1.49
N ALA A 169 7.10 -13.13 0.71
CA ALA A 169 6.93 -13.05 -0.74
C ALA A 169 5.47 -13.15 -1.21
N THR A 170 4.54 -13.50 -0.32
CA THR A 170 3.12 -13.71 -0.67
C THR A 170 2.18 -13.04 0.31
N LEU A 171 0.97 -12.76 -0.16
CA LEU A 171 -0.12 -12.25 0.68
C LEU A 171 -0.40 -13.20 1.85
N ALA A 172 -0.49 -14.50 1.59
CA ALA A 172 -0.79 -15.51 2.63
C ALA A 172 0.27 -15.51 3.75
N THR A 173 1.57 -15.44 3.40
CA THR A 173 2.65 -15.35 4.39
C THR A 173 2.58 -14.05 5.19
N SER A 174 2.33 -12.91 4.51
CA SER A 174 2.19 -11.60 5.16
C SER A 174 1.05 -11.60 6.17
N LEU A 175 -0.14 -12.03 5.76
CA LEU A 175 -1.32 -12.11 6.64
C LEU A 175 -1.07 -13.01 7.86
N ARG A 176 -0.47 -14.19 7.67
CA ARG A 176 -0.16 -15.12 8.75
C ARG A 176 0.76 -14.48 9.79
N LEU A 177 1.90 -13.94 9.37
CA LEU A 177 2.91 -13.40 10.28
C LEU A 177 2.40 -12.15 11.02
N ILE A 178 1.63 -11.27 10.35
CA ILE A 178 1.01 -10.10 10.98
C ILE A 178 -0.02 -10.53 12.03
N ARG A 179 -0.83 -11.56 11.75
CA ARG A 179 -1.80 -12.11 12.71
C ARG A 179 -1.10 -12.75 13.91
N GLU A 180 0.01 -13.44 13.71
CA GLU A 180 0.85 -14.01 14.77
C GLU A 180 1.52 -12.89 15.61
N ALA A 181 1.91 -11.79 14.98
CA ALA A 181 2.42 -10.60 15.69
C ALA A 181 1.36 -9.98 16.61
N ALA A 182 0.09 -10.03 16.24
CA ALA A 182 -1.06 -9.56 17.02
C ALA A 182 -0.91 -8.12 17.54
N HIS A 183 -0.28 -7.22 16.77
CA HIS A 183 0.00 -5.84 17.16
C HIS A 183 -0.94 -4.86 16.45
N PRO A 184 -1.65 -3.95 17.15
CA PRO A 184 -2.67 -3.09 16.54
C PRO A 184 -2.12 -2.12 15.50
N ASN A 185 -0.85 -1.69 15.65
CA ASN A 185 -0.18 -0.78 14.72
C ASN A 185 0.62 -1.50 13.61
N VAL A 186 0.46 -2.82 13.45
CA VAL A 186 1.08 -3.57 12.35
C VAL A 186 -0.01 -4.10 11.43
N ARG A 187 0.00 -3.70 10.16
CA ARG A 187 -1.06 -4.00 9.21
C ARG A 187 -0.50 -4.48 7.87
N PRO A 188 -1.20 -5.34 7.16
CA PRO A 188 -0.83 -5.72 5.79
C PRO A 188 -1.18 -4.61 4.80
N MET A 189 -0.36 -4.50 3.74
CA MET A 189 -0.76 -3.83 2.51
C MET A 189 -0.77 -4.83 1.35
N LEU A 190 -1.44 -4.47 0.27
CA LEU A 190 -1.54 -5.27 -0.94
C LEU A 190 -0.99 -4.48 -2.13
N ASP A 191 0.09 -4.97 -2.71
CA ASP A 191 0.59 -4.50 -4.00
C ASP A 191 0.10 -5.43 -5.13
N PHE A 192 -0.57 -4.88 -6.13
CA PHE A 192 -1.15 -5.68 -7.23
C PHE A 192 -0.09 -6.35 -8.10
N PHE A 193 1.06 -5.69 -8.29
CA PHE A 193 2.15 -6.27 -9.07
C PHE A 193 2.77 -7.46 -8.33
N HIS A 194 3.13 -7.28 -7.06
CA HIS A 194 3.69 -8.36 -6.27
C HIS A 194 2.71 -9.52 -6.05
N PHE A 195 1.44 -9.20 -5.94
CA PHE A 195 0.38 -10.20 -5.82
C PHE A 195 0.22 -11.02 -7.10
N TRP A 196 0.04 -10.35 -8.26
CA TRP A 196 -0.31 -11.02 -9.51
C TRP A 196 0.89 -11.65 -10.21
N SER A 197 2.05 -10.97 -10.21
CA SER A 197 3.28 -11.50 -10.85
C SER A 197 4.10 -12.43 -9.94
N GLY A 198 3.74 -12.56 -8.66
CA GLY A 198 4.41 -13.41 -7.69
C GLY A 198 3.76 -14.79 -7.53
N MET A 199 3.98 -15.41 -6.38
CA MET A 199 3.48 -16.74 -6.03
C MET A 199 2.12 -16.72 -5.31
N SER A 200 1.54 -15.54 -5.03
CA SER A 200 0.19 -15.45 -4.45
C SER A 200 -0.85 -15.96 -5.45
N LYS A 201 -1.95 -16.48 -4.91
CA LYS A 201 -3.08 -16.99 -5.68
C LYS A 201 -4.26 -16.05 -5.53
N PHE A 202 -5.13 -16.00 -6.55
CA PHE A 202 -6.32 -15.15 -6.52
C PHE A 202 -7.20 -15.45 -5.29
N GLU A 203 -7.30 -16.73 -4.92
CA GLU A 203 -8.06 -17.23 -3.78
C GLU A 203 -7.48 -16.76 -2.43
N ASP A 204 -6.23 -16.32 -2.38
CA ASP A 204 -5.64 -15.76 -1.15
C ASP A 204 -6.40 -14.48 -0.72
N LEU A 205 -7.05 -13.77 -1.65
CA LEU A 205 -7.90 -12.61 -1.35
C LEU A 205 -9.10 -12.98 -0.47
N ASP A 206 -9.60 -14.22 -0.57
CA ASP A 206 -10.71 -14.69 0.26
C ASP A 206 -10.32 -14.82 1.73
N THR A 207 -9.05 -14.99 2.02
CA THR A 207 -8.51 -15.12 3.38
C THR A 207 -8.36 -13.78 4.11
N ILE A 208 -8.45 -12.65 3.40
CA ILE A 208 -8.44 -11.31 3.99
C ILE A 208 -9.67 -11.12 4.87
N ARG A 209 -9.47 -10.65 6.10
CA ARG A 209 -10.57 -10.28 7.01
C ARG A 209 -11.13 -8.89 6.65
N PRO A 210 -12.42 -8.61 6.92
CA PRO A 210 -12.97 -7.28 6.69
C PRO A 210 -12.16 -6.18 7.36
N GLY A 211 -11.80 -5.13 6.59
CA GLY A 211 -11.01 -4.00 7.06
C GLY A 211 -9.54 -4.30 7.42
N GLU A 212 -9.01 -5.48 7.09
CA GLU A 212 -7.64 -5.89 7.48
C GLU A 212 -6.56 -5.19 6.68
N ILE A 213 -6.76 -4.92 5.39
CA ILE A 213 -5.79 -4.23 4.52
C ILE A 213 -5.74 -2.74 4.89
N ALA A 214 -4.53 -2.21 5.09
CA ALA A 214 -4.34 -0.81 5.46
C ALA A 214 -4.02 0.11 4.28
N HIS A 215 -3.41 -0.42 3.21
CA HIS A 215 -3.01 0.34 2.02
C HIS A 215 -2.92 -0.56 0.80
N VAL A 216 -3.03 0.03 -0.39
CA VAL A 216 -3.00 -0.71 -1.66
C VAL A 216 -2.15 0.04 -2.68
N HIS A 217 -1.18 -0.65 -3.30
CA HIS A 217 -0.57 -0.22 -4.54
C HIS A 217 -1.40 -0.74 -5.73
N PHE A 218 -1.82 0.19 -6.56
CA PHE A 218 -2.78 0.00 -7.64
C PHE A 218 -2.15 0.28 -9.00
N GLN A 219 -1.70 -0.73 -9.65
CA GLN A 219 -1.21 -0.71 -11.03
C GLN A 219 -1.77 -1.90 -11.80
N ASP A 220 -1.72 -1.82 -13.14
CA ASP A 220 -1.93 -2.97 -13.99
C ASP A 220 -0.58 -3.63 -14.32
N ILE A 221 -0.60 -4.82 -14.90
CA ILE A 221 0.58 -5.63 -15.16
C ILE A 221 0.57 -6.10 -16.60
N LEU A 222 1.72 -5.96 -17.28
CA LEU A 222 1.91 -6.44 -18.64
C LEU A 222 1.71 -7.96 -18.73
N ASP A 223 1.26 -8.41 -19.89
CA ASP A 223 1.16 -9.83 -20.25
C ASP A 223 2.56 -10.41 -20.59
N THR A 224 3.40 -10.41 -19.57
CA THR A 224 4.78 -10.91 -19.64
C THR A 224 4.89 -12.13 -18.74
N PRO A 225 5.60 -13.20 -19.15
CA PRO A 225 5.84 -14.34 -18.29
C PRO A 225 6.41 -13.93 -16.93
N ARG A 226 5.90 -14.56 -15.85
CA ARG A 226 6.26 -14.20 -14.46
C ARG A 226 7.74 -14.37 -14.15
N GLU A 227 8.43 -15.23 -14.90
CA GLU A 227 9.84 -15.54 -14.75
C GLU A 227 10.74 -14.37 -15.17
N ILE A 228 10.31 -13.55 -16.12
CA ILE A 228 11.11 -12.48 -16.72
C ILE A 228 10.53 -11.07 -16.48
N ILE A 229 9.35 -10.97 -15.90
CA ILE A 229 8.76 -9.66 -15.60
C ILE A 229 9.51 -8.97 -14.45
N ASP A 230 9.89 -7.73 -14.67
CA ASP A 230 10.49 -6.84 -13.66
C ASP A 230 9.56 -5.66 -13.32
N ASN A 231 10.06 -4.68 -12.56
CA ASN A 231 9.28 -3.51 -12.17
C ASN A 231 8.77 -2.66 -13.36
N ASN A 232 9.38 -2.77 -14.55
CA ASN A 232 8.89 -2.10 -15.76
C ASN A 232 7.61 -2.77 -16.31
N GLY A 233 7.25 -3.94 -15.82
CA GLY A 233 5.97 -4.58 -16.10
C GLY A 233 4.78 -3.95 -15.36
N ARG A 234 5.01 -2.96 -14.48
CA ARG A 234 3.96 -2.15 -13.86
C ARG A 234 3.51 -1.07 -14.84
N VAL A 235 2.26 -1.08 -15.23
CA VAL A 235 1.67 -0.10 -16.16
C VAL A 235 0.48 0.61 -15.54
N ILE A 236 0.06 1.71 -16.16
CA ILE A 236 -1.09 2.49 -15.70
C ILE A 236 -2.31 1.56 -15.62
N PRO A 237 -3.16 1.66 -14.58
CA PRO A 237 -4.38 0.86 -14.46
C PRO A 237 -5.22 0.91 -15.75
N GLY A 238 -5.51 -0.26 -16.32
CA GLY A 238 -6.22 -0.43 -17.58
C GLY A 238 -5.34 -0.60 -18.82
N ASP A 239 -4.01 -0.50 -18.70
CA ASP A 239 -3.06 -0.72 -19.81
C ASP A 239 -2.46 -2.15 -19.80
N GLY A 240 -2.79 -2.98 -18.83
CA GLY A 240 -2.27 -4.34 -18.67
C GLY A 240 -3.30 -5.43 -18.88
N LYS A 241 -3.01 -6.60 -18.32
CA LYS A 241 -3.82 -7.83 -18.43
C LYS A 241 -4.16 -8.47 -17.08
N ALA A 242 -3.74 -7.87 -15.98
CA ALA A 242 -4.10 -8.40 -14.65
C ALA A 242 -5.61 -8.22 -14.38
N PRO A 243 -6.24 -9.09 -13.59
CA PRO A 243 -7.66 -8.99 -13.27
C PRO A 243 -7.95 -7.90 -12.22
N ILE A 244 -7.41 -6.67 -12.43
CA ILE A 244 -7.42 -5.59 -11.42
C ILE A 244 -8.84 -5.19 -11.01
N VAL A 245 -9.82 -5.22 -11.93
CA VAL A 245 -11.23 -4.97 -11.60
C VAL A 245 -11.77 -6.02 -10.62
N ALA A 246 -11.43 -7.30 -10.83
CA ALA A 246 -11.85 -8.37 -9.92
C ALA A 246 -11.18 -8.25 -8.54
N ILE A 247 -9.89 -7.87 -8.52
CA ILE A 247 -9.17 -7.61 -7.24
C ILE A 247 -9.82 -6.45 -6.49
N LEU A 248 -10.17 -5.34 -7.18
CA LEU A 248 -10.85 -4.20 -6.55
C LEU A 248 -12.22 -4.59 -5.97
N LYS A 249 -13.00 -5.41 -6.67
CA LYS A 249 -14.28 -5.92 -6.17
C LYS A 249 -14.08 -6.76 -4.90
N LYS A 250 -13.08 -7.66 -4.89
CA LYS A 250 -12.72 -8.43 -3.70
C LYS A 250 -12.32 -7.54 -2.53
N LEU A 251 -11.53 -6.49 -2.76
CA LEU A 251 -11.17 -5.53 -1.72
C LEU A 251 -12.41 -4.79 -1.16
N ALA A 252 -13.37 -4.42 -2.01
CA ALA A 252 -14.63 -3.82 -1.58
C ALA A 252 -15.46 -4.78 -0.73
N GLU A 253 -15.59 -6.07 -1.12
CA GLU A 253 -16.20 -7.14 -0.31
C GLU A 253 -15.52 -7.28 1.06
N LYS A 254 -14.19 -7.06 1.12
CA LYS A 254 -13.41 -7.05 2.36
C LYS A 254 -13.41 -5.69 3.09
N GLN A 255 -14.31 -4.79 2.72
CA GLN A 255 -14.52 -3.48 3.36
C GLN A 255 -13.29 -2.56 3.29
N TYR A 256 -12.45 -2.67 2.28
CA TYR A 256 -11.38 -1.71 2.03
C TYR A 256 -11.97 -0.42 1.46
N GLN A 257 -11.66 0.71 2.11
CA GLN A 257 -12.13 2.06 1.73
C GLN A 257 -10.96 3.06 1.69
N GLY A 258 -9.74 2.56 1.52
CA GLY A 258 -8.53 3.36 1.54
C GLY A 258 -8.11 3.92 0.19
N ALA A 259 -6.90 4.45 0.16
CA ALA A 259 -6.27 4.95 -1.05
C ALA A 259 -5.79 3.81 -1.94
N LEU A 260 -5.99 3.99 -3.25
CA LEU A 260 -5.42 3.17 -4.32
C LEU A 260 -4.24 3.96 -4.90
N SER A 261 -3.03 3.63 -4.49
CA SER A 261 -1.82 4.36 -4.82
C SER A 261 -1.16 3.80 -6.07
N VAL A 262 -1.09 4.59 -7.14
CA VAL A 262 -0.49 4.18 -8.40
C VAL A 262 1.02 4.31 -8.32
N GLU A 263 1.73 3.17 -8.28
CA GLU A 263 3.18 3.10 -8.22
C GLU A 263 3.76 2.53 -9.51
N LEU A 264 4.50 3.36 -10.26
CA LEU A 264 5.05 3.01 -11.57
C LEU A 264 6.55 3.35 -11.65
N PHE A 265 7.28 2.59 -12.47
CA PHE A 265 8.73 2.72 -12.62
C PHE A 265 9.16 2.93 -14.08
N LEU A 266 8.24 2.89 -15.04
CA LEU A 266 8.53 3.13 -16.46
C LEU A 266 9.24 4.47 -16.65
N MET A 267 10.36 4.45 -17.39
CA MET A 267 11.20 5.64 -17.60
C MET A 267 10.44 6.81 -18.21
N GLU A 268 9.55 6.55 -19.18
CA GLU A 268 8.70 7.55 -19.80
C GLU A 268 7.81 8.31 -18.80
N LEU A 269 7.38 7.63 -17.73
CA LEU A 269 6.54 8.23 -16.68
C LEU A 269 7.41 8.92 -15.62
N THR A 270 8.46 8.23 -15.16
CA THR A 270 9.33 8.76 -14.09
C THR A 270 10.10 10.00 -14.51
N GLN A 271 10.35 10.20 -15.81
CA GLN A 271 11.01 11.36 -16.41
C GLN A 271 10.03 12.33 -17.10
N GLY A 272 8.76 11.95 -17.23
CA GLY A 272 7.72 12.76 -17.85
C GLY A 272 7.34 13.99 -17.01
N ASP A 273 6.65 14.96 -17.63
CA ASP A 273 6.06 16.09 -16.90
C ASP A 273 5.03 15.58 -15.87
N PRO A 274 5.15 15.94 -14.57
CA PRO A 274 4.28 15.40 -13.54
C PRO A 274 2.79 15.71 -13.72
N PHE A 275 2.44 16.84 -14.32
CA PHE A 275 1.05 17.21 -14.61
C PHE A 275 0.46 16.29 -15.69
N ASP A 276 1.19 16.08 -16.79
CA ASP A 276 0.73 15.25 -17.91
C ASP A 276 0.63 13.78 -17.47
N VAL A 277 1.64 13.28 -16.74
CA VAL A 277 1.66 11.93 -16.18
C VAL A 277 0.47 11.71 -15.23
N ALA A 278 0.24 12.63 -14.30
CA ALA A 278 -0.88 12.53 -13.35
C ALA A 278 -2.24 12.63 -14.04
N THR A 279 -2.38 13.47 -15.07
CA THR A 279 -3.61 13.61 -15.87
C THR A 279 -3.94 12.29 -16.58
N ARG A 280 -2.93 11.67 -17.21
CA ARG A 280 -3.08 10.35 -17.86
C ARG A 280 -3.48 9.25 -16.87
N ILE A 281 -2.78 9.18 -15.72
CA ILE A 281 -3.07 8.21 -14.66
C ILE A 281 -4.49 8.40 -14.13
N LYS A 282 -4.87 9.63 -13.78
CA LYS A 282 -6.19 9.93 -13.24
C LYS A 282 -7.31 9.46 -14.17
N SER A 283 -7.21 9.81 -15.45
CA SER A 283 -8.22 9.42 -16.44
C SER A 283 -8.44 7.91 -16.50
N LYS A 284 -7.35 7.13 -16.59
CA LYS A 284 -7.40 5.68 -16.74
C LYS A 284 -7.74 4.97 -15.44
N ALA A 285 -7.08 5.32 -14.35
CA ALA A 285 -7.30 4.70 -13.04
C ALA A 285 -8.74 4.90 -12.56
N GLU A 286 -9.29 6.11 -12.68
CA GLU A 286 -10.69 6.36 -12.31
C GLU A 286 -11.69 5.61 -13.21
N ALA A 287 -11.38 5.39 -14.50
CA ALA A 287 -12.20 4.55 -15.36
C ALA A 287 -12.27 3.10 -14.85
N VAL A 288 -11.13 2.52 -14.47
CA VAL A 288 -11.07 1.18 -13.87
C VAL A 288 -11.78 1.14 -12.51
N MET A 289 -11.62 2.16 -11.67
CA MET A 289 -12.31 2.26 -10.37
C MET A 289 -13.83 2.34 -10.54
N ARG A 290 -14.32 3.10 -11.53
CA ARG A 290 -15.76 3.14 -11.89
C ARG A 290 -16.25 1.77 -12.38
N GLN A 291 -15.48 1.08 -13.24
CA GLN A 291 -15.83 -0.26 -13.72
C GLN A 291 -15.94 -1.28 -12.56
N ALA A 292 -15.10 -1.10 -11.54
CA ALA A 292 -15.15 -1.93 -10.33
C ALA A 292 -16.27 -1.52 -9.34
N GLY A 293 -16.87 -0.34 -9.51
CA GLY A 293 -17.90 0.21 -8.62
C GLY A 293 -17.33 0.74 -7.28
N VAL A 294 -16.07 1.19 -7.26
CA VAL A 294 -15.36 1.57 -6.02
C VAL A 294 -14.99 3.06 -5.95
N LEU A 295 -15.30 3.85 -7.00
CA LEU A 295 -15.06 5.31 -7.04
C LEU A 295 -16.22 6.09 -6.44
#